data_cff4613d93707d3cd67d14ebe89b440d
#
_entry.id   cff4613d93707d3cd67d14ebe89b440d
#
_cell.length_a   1.000
_cell.length_b   1.000
_cell.length_c   1.000
_cell.angle_alpha   90.00
_cell.angle_beta   90.00
_cell.angle_gamma   90.00
#
_symmetry.space_group_name_H-M   'P 1'
#
loop_
_entity.id
_entity.type
_entity.pdbx_description
1 polymer ?
#
loop_
_entity_poly.entity_id
_entity_poly.type
_entity_poly.pdbx_seq_one_letter_code
_entity_poly.pdbx_strand_id
1 'polypeptide(L)'
;MVLLNSSSCKFGWKPENFEFTSLKGNKNSFYNMSGLNGILIMFICNHCPYVRSIEKKIAIETARLKEIKVNSLAIMSNDQSAYPEDSNINLLDQISRANFDFEYLVDSDQSIAKNFDALCTPEFYFFDKDLKLQYRGRLDSNGKDSKMGEPELYYAIEEVIAKGYCSSQQNPSMGCSIKWKS
;
A
#
# COMPACT_ATOMS: atom_id res chain seq x y z
N MET A 1 0.05 -6.65 20.50
CA MET A 1 -0.32 -6.25 19.13
C MET A 1 -1.61 -5.47 19.23
N VAL A 2 -1.64 -4.22 18.75
CA VAL A 2 -2.87 -3.41 18.71
C VAL A 2 -3.44 -3.50 17.30
N LEU A 3 -4.73 -3.82 17.21
CA LEU A 3 -5.48 -3.88 15.97
C LEU A 3 -6.15 -2.54 15.72
N LEU A 4 -5.98 -1.99 14.54
CA LEU A 4 -6.57 -0.72 14.12
C LEU A 4 -7.29 -0.86 12.78
N ASN A 5 -8.25 0.03 12.59
CA ASN A 5 -8.88 0.27 11.29
C ASN A 5 -8.28 1.52 10.65
N SER A 6 -8.19 1.53 9.32
CA SER A 6 -7.83 2.74 8.59
C SER A 6 -8.88 3.84 8.77
N SER A 7 -8.45 5.11 8.63
CA SER A 7 -9.36 6.24 8.57
C SER A 7 -10.16 6.25 7.26
N SER A 8 -11.18 7.10 7.19
CA SER A 8 -11.95 7.33 5.96
C SER A 8 -11.09 7.99 4.87
N CYS A 9 -11.47 7.77 3.62
CA CYS A 9 -10.82 8.39 2.48
C CYS A 9 -11.05 9.90 2.45
N LYS A 10 -9.95 10.67 2.35
CA LYS A 10 -9.99 12.12 2.11
C LYS A 10 -9.93 12.37 0.60
N PHE A 11 -11.04 12.16 -0.10
CA PHE A 11 -11.12 12.27 -1.57
C PHE A 11 -10.49 13.56 -2.09
N GLY A 12 -9.70 13.42 -3.16
CA GLY A 12 -9.02 14.54 -3.80
C GLY A 12 -7.78 15.05 -3.08
N TRP A 13 -7.45 14.53 -1.89
CA TRP A 13 -6.21 14.87 -1.23
C TRP A 13 -5.02 14.46 -2.11
N LYS A 14 -4.01 15.35 -2.18
CA LYS A 14 -2.78 15.13 -2.93
C LYS A 14 -1.60 15.27 -1.98
N PRO A 15 -0.77 14.22 -1.80
CA PRO A 15 0.42 14.32 -0.98
C PRO A 15 1.50 15.17 -1.66
N GLU A 16 2.39 15.73 -0.86
CA GLU A 16 3.62 16.33 -1.39
C GLU A 16 4.49 15.25 -2.04
N ASN A 17 5.28 15.66 -3.04
CA ASN A 17 6.25 14.76 -3.64
C ASN A 17 7.35 14.43 -2.63
N PHE A 18 7.77 13.18 -2.60
CA PHE A 18 8.92 12.75 -1.82
C PHE A 18 9.86 11.90 -2.68
N GLU A 19 11.15 12.05 -2.43
CA GLU A 19 12.18 11.21 -3.05
C GLU A 19 12.47 10.00 -2.15
N PHE A 20 12.85 8.90 -2.76
CA PHE A 20 13.20 7.68 -2.04
C PHE A 20 14.23 6.84 -2.79
N THR A 21 14.85 5.94 -2.05
CA THR A 21 15.62 4.83 -2.61
C THR A 21 14.93 3.54 -2.21
N SER A 22 14.57 2.72 -3.18
CA SER A 22 13.92 1.44 -2.91
C SER A 22 14.89 0.40 -2.34
N LEU A 23 14.37 -0.69 -1.79
CA LEU A 23 15.18 -1.83 -1.32
C LEU A 23 16.07 -2.44 -2.42
N LYS A 24 15.68 -2.29 -3.69
CA LYS A 24 16.48 -2.71 -4.87
C LYS A 24 17.56 -1.71 -5.25
N GLY A 25 17.65 -0.56 -4.57
CA GLY A 25 18.64 0.49 -4.83
C GLY A 25 18.21 1.52 -5.89
N ASN A 26 17.00 1.43 -6.43
CA ASN A 26 16.49 2.37 -7.42
C ASN A 26 16.12 3.70 -6.75
N LYS A 27 16.64 4.82 -7.27
CA LYS A 27 16.24 6.17 -6.84
C LYS A 27 15.05 6.63 -7.68
N ASN A 28 14.01 7.13 -7.01
CA ASN A 28 12.81 7.61 -7.66
C ASN A 28 12.08 8.64 -6.78
N SER A 29 10.98 9.20 -7.28
CA SER A 29 10.09 10.03 -6.49
C SER A 29 8.65 9.55 -6.63
N PHE A 30 7.81 9.88 -5.65
CA PHE A 30 6.40 9.48 -5.66
C PHE A 30 5.70 9.91 -6.96
N TYR A 31 5.92 11.15 -7.41
CA TYR A 31 5.29 11.67 -8.62
C TYR A 31 5.74 10.92 -9.88
N ASN A 32 7.02 10.56 -9.96
CA ASN A 32 7.56 9.82 -11.11
C ASN A 32 7.15 8.35 -11.12
N MET A 33 6.72 7.80 -9.98
CA MET A 33 6.25 6.42 -9.89
C MET A 33 4.83 6.21 -10.42
N SER A 34 4.06 7.29 -10.64
CA SER A 34 2.70 7.16 -11.15
C SER A 34 2.68 6.53 -12.54
N GLY A 35 1.81 5.55 -12.72
CA GLY A 35 1.44 5.03 -14.04
C GLY A 35 0.53 5.99 -14.80
N LEU A 36 0.20 5.66 -16.05
CA LEU A 36 -0.70 6.47 -16.89
C LEU A 36 -2.09 6.67 -16.24
N ASN A 37 -2.54 5.69 -15.47
CA ASN A 37 -3.84 5.69 -14.81
C ASN A 37 -3.76 5.88 -13.29
N GLY A 38 -2.56 6.12 -12.74
CA GLY A 38 -2.38 6.38 -11.32
C GLY A 38 -1.41 5.44 -10.62
N ILE A 39 -1.45 5.47 -9.29
CA ILE A 39 -0.55 4.69 -8.43
C ILE A 39 -1.28 4.15 -7.21
N LEU A 40 -1.01 2.88 -6.87
CA LEU A 40 -1.38 2.25 -5.62
C LEU A 40 -0.24 2.38 -4.61
N ILE A 41 -0.51 2.97 -3.46
CA ILE A 41 0.39 3.00 -2.30
C ILE A 41 -0.10 1.98 -1.28
N MET A 42 0.83 1.19 -0.75
CA MET A 42 0.54 0.14 0.21
C MET A 42 1.45 0.29 1.42
N PHE A 43 0.88 0.53 2.61
CA PHE A 43 1.62 0.37 3.85
C PHE A 43 1.57 -1.10 4.26
N ILE A 44 2.69 -1.78 4.12
CA ILE A 44 2.85 -3.20 4.44
C ILE A 44 4.17 -3.44 5.18
N CYS A 45 4.28 -4.59 5.84
CA CYS A 45 5.50 -4.99 6.54
C CYS A 45 5.63 -6.51 6.55
N ASN A 46 6.78 -7.03 6.96
CA ASN A 46 7.02 -8.47 6.93
C ASN A 46 6.53 -9.20 8.18
N HIS A 47 6.54 -8.56 9.37
CA HIS A 47 6.16 -9.26 10.61
C HIS A 47 4.64 -9.36 10.83
N CYS A 48 3.84 -8.51 10.18
CA CYS A 48 2.40 -8.47 10.41
C CYS A 48 1.70 -9.73 9.86
N PRO A 49 0.99 -10.51 10.69
CA PRO A 49 0.28 -11.71 10.23
C PRO A 49 -0.83 -11.39 9.23
N TYR A 50 -1.43 -10.20 9.30
CA TYR A 50 -2.43 -9.75 8.33
C TYR A 50 -1.83 -9.51 6.94
N VAL A 51 -0.61 -8.97 6.87
CA VAL A 51 0.12 -8.83 5.60
C VAL A 51 0.54 -10.21 5.10
N ARG A 52 1.13 -11.02 5.98
CA ARG A 52 1.59 -12.39 5.65
C ARG A 52 0.49 -13.26 5.03
N SER A 53 -0.71 -13.16 5.56
CA SER A 53 -1.84 -13.97 5.07
C SER A 53 -2.31 -13.57 3.66
N ILE A 54 -2.06 -12.32 3.23
CA ILE A 54 -2.53 -11.79 1.94
C ILE A 54 -1.40 -11.49 0.94
N GLU A 55 -0.15 -11.87 1.21
CA GLU A 55 0.99 -11.59 0.31
C GLU A 55 0.73 -12.03 -1.13
N LYS A 56 0.19 -13.24 -1.31
CA LYS A 56 -0.15 -13.74 -2.66
C LYS A 56 -1.25 -12.93 -3.34
N LYS A 57 -2.24 -12.47 -2.56
CA LYS A 57 -3.31 -11.61 -3.08
C LYS A 57 -2.76 -10.26 -3.53
N ILE A 58 -1.86 -9.66 -2.75
CA ILE A 58 -1.16 -8.41 -3.11
C ILE A 58 -0.41 -8.59 -4.44
N ALA A 59 0.35 -9.69 -4.59
CA ALA A 59 1.09 -9.96 -5.83
C ALA A 59 0.17 -10.10 -7.05
N ILE A 60 -0.93 -10.83 -6.91
CA ILE A 60 -1.92 -11.02 -7.99
C ILE A 60 -2.56 -9.67 -8.36
N GLU A 61 -3.01 -8.92 -7.37
CA GLU A 61 -3.73 -7.67 -7.59
C GLU A 61 -2.83 -6.59 -8.20
N THR A 62 -1.60 -6.44 -7.72
CA THR A 62 -0.64 -5.48 -8.30
C THR A 62 -0.23 -5.85 -9.73
N ALA A 63 -0.15 -7.15 -10.06
CA ALA A 63 0.08 -7.59 -11.43
C ALA A 63 -1.11 -7.19 -12.36
N ARG A 64 -2.35 -7.39 -11.92
CA ARG A 64 -3.56 -6.96 -12.66
C ARG A 64 -3.59 -5.44 -12.84
N LEU A 65 -3.26 -4.67 -11.81
CA LEU A 65 -3.21 -3.21 -11.86
C LEU A 65 -2.17 -2.71 -12.86
N LYS A 66 -1.02 -3.38 -12.95
CA LYS A 66 0.03 -3.05 -13.94
C LYS A 66 -0.47 -3.20 -15.39
N GLU A 67 -1.32 -4.20 -15.67
CA GLU A 67 -1.94 -4.38 -17.00
C GLU A 67 -2.79 -3.17 -17.41
N ILE A 68 -3.50 -2.57 -16.46
CA ILE A 68 -4.31 -1.37 -16.66
C ILE A 68 -3.53 -0.07 -16.40
N LYS A 69 -2.18 -0.11 -16.43
CA LYS A 69 -1.29 1.06 -16.30
C LYS A 69 -1.39 1.81 -14.98
N VAL A 70 -1.69 1.11 -13.92
CA VAL A 70 -1.58 1.57 -12.52
C VAL A 70 -0.33 0.95 -11.93
N ASN A 71 0.62 1.77 -11.51
CA ASN A 71 1.83 1.32 -10.82
C ASN A 71 1.56 1.08 -9.33
N SER A 72 2.46 0.37 -8.67
CA SER A 72 2.35 0.07 -7.24
C SER A 72 3.65 0.39 -6.51
N LEU A 73 3.54 0.89 -5.28
CA LEU A 73 4.65 1.19 -4.39
C LEU A 73 4.30 0.73 -2.97
N ALA A 74 5.15 -0.10 -2.38
CA ALA A 74 5.03 -0.49 -0.99
C ALA A 74 5.92 0.38 -0.08
N ILE A 75 5.42 0.66 1.11
CA ILE A 75 6.10 1.48 2.13
C ILE A 75 6.08 0.71 3.45
N MET A 76 7.24 0.48 4.03
CA MET A 76 7.39 -0.07 5.37
C MET A 76 7.83 1.04 6.31
N SER A 77 7.01 1.33 7.31
CA SER A 77 7.21 2.45 8.24
C SER A 77 7.35 2.01 9.70
N ASN A 78 7.57 0.72 9.96
CA ASN A 78 7.78 0.27 11.34
C ASN A 78 9.21 0.58 11.83
N ASP A 79 9.35 0.78 13.13
CA ASP A 79 10.66 0.85 13.78
C ASP A 79 11.41 -0.48 13.66
N GLN A 80 12.38 -0.55 12.76
CA GLN A 80 13.21 -1.74 12.53
C GLN A 80 14.09 -2.10 13.73
N SER A 81 14.39 -1.15 14.62
CA SER A 81 15.20 -1.41 15.81
C SER A 81 14.42 -2.23 16.83
N ALA A 82 13.13 -1.95 16.98
CA ALA A 82 12.24 -2.69 17.87
C ALA A 82 11.64 -3.94 17.20
N TYR A 83 11.58 -3.96 15.87
CA TYR A 83 10.97 -5.03 15.06
C TYR A 83 11.95 -5.50 13.97
N PRO A 84 13.01 -6.25 14.32
CA PRO A 84 14.06 -6.70 13.37
C PRO A 84 13.51 -7.62 12.26
N GLU A 85 12.33 -8.21 12.44
CA GLU A 85 11.64 -8.98 11.40
C GLU A 85 11.28 -8.14 10.16
N ASP A 86 11.25 -6.81 10.31
CA ASP A 86 11.05 -5.85 9.21
C ASP A 86 12.37 -5.25 8.70
N SER A 87 13.53 -5.85 9.03
CA SER A 87 14.83 -5.43 8.50
C SER A 87 14.87 -5.50 6.97
N ASN A 88 15.75 -4.71 6.33
CA ASN A 88 15.89 -4.71 4.87
C ASN A 88 16.09 -6.09 4.28
N ILE A 89 16.87 -6.96 4.95
CA ILE A 89 17.12 -8.34 4.52
C ILE A 89 15.80 -9.12 4.52
N ASN A 90 15.04 -9.05 5.60
CA ASN A 90 13.78 -9.77 5.73
C ASN A 90 12.70 -9.23 4.78
N LEU A 91 12.73 -7.94 4.42
CA LEU A 91 11.86 -7.37 3.40
C LEU A 91 12.24 -7.83 1.99
N LEU A 92 13.54 -7.99 1.69
CA LEU A 92 14.00 -8.59 0.43
C LEU A 92 13.57 -10.05 0.32
N ASP A 93 13.64 -10.81 1.42
CA ASP A 93 13.11 -12.18 1.48
C ASP A 93 11.59 -12.20 1.27
N GLN A 94 10.86 -11.22 1.81
CA GLN A 94 9.42 -11.07 1.58
C GLN A 94 9.13 -10.83 0.09
N ILE A 95 9.87 -9.92 -0.56
CA ILE A 95 9.73 -9.65 -2.00
C ILE A 95 9.90 -10.94 -2.79
N SER A 96 10.96 -11.70 -2.51
CA SER A 96 11.25 -12.97 -3.19
C SER A 96 10.17 -14.03 -2.93
N ARG A 97 9.82 -14.24 -1.67
CA ARG A 97 8.84 -15.26 -1.24
C ARG A 97 7.44 -15.00 -1.80
N ALA A 98 7.03 -13.74 -1.81
CA ALA A 98 5.70 -13.33 -2.25
C ALA A 98 5.64 -13.03 -3.76
N ASN A 99 6.79 -13.04 -4.45
CA ASN A 99 6.92 -12.68 -5.86
C ASN A 99 6.41 -11.26 -6.16
N PHE A 100 6.82 -10.28 -5.33
CA PHE A 100 6.44 -8.88 -5.52
C PHE A 100 7.20 -8.24 -6.69
N ASP A 101 6.46 -7.76 -7.68
CA ASP A 101 6.98 -7.05 -8.87
C ASP A 101 6.64 -5.55 -8.81
N PHE A 102 6.96 -4.91 -7.70
CA PHE A 102 6.82 -3.48 -7.48
C PHE A 102 7.99 -2.93 -6.63
N GLU A 103 8.11 -1.61 -6.57
CA GLU A 103 9.10 -0.97 -5.72
C GLU A 103 8.65 -0.99 -4.25
N TYR A 104 9.60 -1.19 -3.36
CA TYR A 104 9.38 -1.27 -1.92
C TYR A 104 10.42 -0.41 -1.22
N LEU A 105 9.99 0.57 -0.44
CA LEU A 105 10.87 1.46 0.32
C LEU A 105 10.70 1.29 1.82
N VAL A 106 11.73 1.71 2.56
CA VAL A 106 11.69 1.85 4.02
C VAL A 106 11.58 3.33 4.37
N ASP A 107 10.49 3.70 5.00
CA ASP A 107 10.21 5.03 5.55
C ASP A 107 10.83 5.13 6.96
N SER A 108 12.16 5.27 6.98
CA SER A 108 12.94 5.11 8.22
C SER A 108 12.69 6.19 9.26
N ASP A 109 12.31 7.40 8.87
CA ASP A 109 11.94 8.51 9.76
C ASP A 109 10.44 8.59 10.03
N GLN A 110 9.67 7.73 9.37
CA GLN A 110 8.22 7.62 9.49
C GLN A 110 7.45 8.88 9.03
N SER A 111 8.12 9.74 8.27
CA SER A 111 7.53 10.99 7.78
C SER A 111 6.44 10.73 6.74
N ILE A 112 6.64 9.74 5.88
CA ILE A 112 5.67 9.39 4.84
C ILE A 112 4.39 8.83 5.49
N ALA A 113 4.51 7.87 6.42
CA ALA A 113 3.35 7.32 7.10
C ALA A 113 2.55 8.37 7.87
N LYS A 114 3.25 9.32 8.52
CA LYS A 114 2.60 10.45 9.22
C LYS A 114 1.87 11.38 8.26
N ASN A 115 2.48 11.70 7.10
CA ASN A 115 1.86 12.55 6.08
C ASN A 115 0.60 11.91 5.48
N PHE A 116 0.63 10.58 5.26
CA PHE A 116 -0.49 9.80 4.75
C PHE A 116 -1.56 9.50 5.82
N ASP A 117 -1.32 9.86 7.08
CA ASP A 117 -2.19 9.49 8.21
C ASP A 117 -2.42 7.96 8.25
N ALA A 118 -1.36 7.20 7.93
CA ALA A 118 -1.40 5.75 7.91
C ALA A 118 -1.42 5.20 9.33
N LEU A 119 -2.30 4.23 9.61
CA LEU A 119 -2.54 3.73 10.95
C LEU A 119 -2.14 2.27 11.14
N CYS A 120 -2.27 1.46 10.08
CA CYS A 120 -2.09 0.02 10.20
C CYS A 120 -1.44 -0.59 8.95
N THR A 121 -1.08 -1.86 9.07
CA THR A 121 -0.63 -2.69 7.95
C THR A 121 -1.46 -3.98 7.91
N PRO A 122 -1.99 -4.38 6.72
CA PRO A 122 -1.92 -3.66 5.44
C PRO A 122 -2.89 -2.48 5.37
N GLU A 123 -2.53 -1.42 4.64
CA GLU A 123 -3.42 -0.32 4.32
C GLU A 123 -3.15 0.13 2.89
N PHE A 124 -4.22 0.40 2.10
CA PHE A 124 -4.13 0.66 0.67
C PHE A 124 -4.70 2.01 0.32
N TYR A 125 -3.98 2.76 -0.55
CA TYR A 125 -4.36 4.07 -1.06
C TYR A 125 -4.20 4.10 -2.56
N PHE A 126 -5.23 4.44 -3.30
CA PHE A 126 -5.10 4.64 -4.73
C PHE A 126 -5.23 6.13 -5.07
N PHE A 127 -4.25 6.60 -5.83
CA PHE A 127 -4.21 7.94 -6.40
C PHE A 127 -4.41 7.85 -7.90
N ASP A 128 -5.29 8.70 -8.43
CA ASP A 128 -5.55 8.79 -9.87
C ASP A 128 -4.35 9.37 -10.66
N LYS A 129 -4.52 9.54 -11.98
CA LYS A 129 -3.49 10.10 -12.88
C LYS A 129 -3.07 11.53 -12.50
N ASP A 130 -3.90 12.28 -11.78
CA ASP A 130 -3.60 13.63 -11.28
C ASP A 130 -3.03 13.61 -9.85
N LEU A 131 -2.75 12.42 -9.32
CA LEU A 131 -2.24 12.15 -7.97
C LEU A 131 -3.21 12.60 -6.87
N LYS A 132 -4.50 12.52 -7.12
CA LYS A 132 -5.55 12.77 -6.15
C LYS A 132 -6.04 11.45 -5.55
N LEU A 133 -6.17 11.40 -4.23
CA LEU A 133 -6.66 10.22 -3.53
C LEU A 133 -8.11 9.91 -3.91
N GLN A 134 -8.35 8.70 -4.39
CA GLN A 134 -9.65 8.22 -4.82
C GLN A 134 -10.13 6.97 -4.07
N TYR A 135 -9.19 6.25 -3.43
CA TYR A 135 -9.52 5.08 -2.63
C TYR A 135 -8.61 4.99 -1.41
N ARG A 136 -9.20 4.65 -0.26
CA ARG A 136 -8.50 4.27 0.96
C ARG A 136 -9.28 3.16 1.64
N GLY A 137 -8.71 1.96 1.71
CA GLY A 137 -9.44 0.83 2.27
C GLY A 137 -8.69 -0.48 2.17
N ARG A 138 -9.44 -1.57 2.23
CA ARG A 138 -8.92 -2.93 2.18
C ARG A 138 -8.76 -3.43 0.73
N LEU A 139 -7.99 -4.52 0.55
CA LEU A 139 -7.71 -5.09 -0.76
C LEU A 139 -8.96 -5.72 -1.38
N ASP A 140 -9.66 -6.54 -0.61
CA ASP A 140 -10.87 -7.27 -1.01
C ASP A 140 -11.81 -7.52 0.17
N SER A 141 -12.99 -8.07 -0.10
CA SER A 141 -14.03 -8.32 0.91
C SER A 141 -13.63 -9.35 1.98
N ASN A 142 -12.66 -10.22 1.69
CA ASN A 142 -12.21 -11.27 2.62
C ASN A 142 -11.12 -10.79 3.60
N GLY A 143 -10.64 -9.53 3.48
CA GLY A 143 -9.67 -8.94 4.41
C GLY A 143 -8.44 -9.81 4.59
N LYS A 144 -8.21 -10.31 5.80
CA LYS A 144 -7.03 -11.15 6.15
C LYS A 144 -7.12 -12.61 5.69
N ASP A 145 -8.23 -13.07 5.15
CA ASP A 145 -8.32 -14.43 4.62
C ASP A 145 -7.40 -14.56 3.39
N SER A 146 -6.67 -15.66 3.30
CA SER A 146 -5.79 -15.94 2.16
C SER A 146 -6.55 -16.21 0.84
N LYS A 147 -7.83 -16.54 0.92
CA LYS A 147 -8.71 -16.69 -0.24
C LYS A 147 -9.09 -15.31 -0.79
N MET A 148 -9.10 -15.20 -2.12
CA MET A 148 -9.61 -13.99 -2.78
C MET A 148 -11.09 -13.79 -2.43
N GLY A 149 -11.44 -12.53 -2.11
CA GLY A 149 -12.80 -12.07 -1.99
C GLY A 149 -13.23 -11.24 -3.21
N GLU A 150 -14.34 -10.52 -3.08
CA GLU A 150 -14.72 -9.51 -4.08
C GLU A 150 -13.62 -8.44 -4.14
N PRO A 151 -13.05 -8.13 -5.32
CA PRO A 151 -11.89 -7.27 -5.47
C PRO A 151 -12.26 -5.77 -5.36
N GLU A 152 -12.62 -5.34 -4.15
CA GLU A 152 -13.13 -3.99 -3.87
C GLU A 152 -12.17 -2.88 -4.34
N LEU A 153 -10.86 -3.03 -4.07
CA LEU A 153 -9.84 -2.10 -4.53
C LEU A 153 -9.80 -2.02 -6.06
N TYR A 154 -9.77 -3.16 -6.72
CA TYR A 154 -9.65 -3.22 -8.18
C TYR A 154 -10.86 -2.58 -8.87
N TYR A 155 -12.07 -2.91 -8.41
CA TYR A 155 -13.29 -2.33 -8.97
C TYR A 155 -13.39 -0.82 -8.73
N ALA A 156 -12.96 -0.35 -7.56
CA ALA A 156 -12.87 1.08 -7.31
C ALA A 156 -11.91 1.79 -8.27
N ILE A 157 -10.75 1.18 -8.56
CA ILE A 157 -9.77 1.72 -9.50
C ILE A 157 -10.32 1.71 -10.94
N GLU A 158 -10.96 0.62 -11.39
CA GLU A 158 -11.61 0.58 -12.71
C GLU A 158 -12.69 1.67 -12.84
N GLU A 159 -13.47 1.89 -11.79
CA GLU A 159 -14.49 2.95 -11.76
C GLU A 159 -13.84 4.33 -11.90
N VAL A 160 -12.75 4.60 -11.17
CA VAL A 160 -12.02 5.88 -11.27
C VAL A 160 -11.44 6.09 -12.67
N ILE A 161 -10.85 5.06 -13.27
CA ILE A 161 -10.32 5.13 -14.64
C ILE A 161 -11.44 5.45 -15.64
N ALA A 162 -12.61 4.83 -15.47
CA ALA A 162 -13.74 5.00 -16.40
C ALA A 162 -14.49 6.32 -16.20
N LYS A 163 -14.66 6.78 -14.94
CA LYS A 163 -15.56 7.90 -14.59
C LYS A 163 -14.84 9.12 -14.02
N GLY A 164 -13.57 8.98 -13.60
CA GLY A 164 -12.79 10.03 -12.95
C GLY A 164 -13.03 10.16 -11.43
N TYR A 165 -13.86 9.32 -10.84
CA TYR A 165 -14.12 9.29 -9.40
C TYR A 165 -14.60 7.91 -8.95
N CYS A 166 -14.47 7.61 -7.66
CA CYS A 166 -15.03 6.40 -7.05
C CYS A 166 -16.34 6.74 -6.34
N SER A 167 -17.42 6.09 -6.74
CA SER A 167 -18.73 6.21 -6.09
C SER A 167 -19.03 5.05 -5.13
N SER A 168 -18.25 3.97 -5.21
CA SER A 168 -18.44 2.76 -4.40
C SER A 168 -18.13 3.03 -2.94
N GLN A 169 -18.87 2.38 -2.05
CA GLN A 169 -18.56 2.40 -0.62
C GLN A 169 -17.17 1.79 -0.38
N GLN A 170 -16.35 2.51 0.37
CA GLN A 170 -15.01 2.05 0.74
C GLN A 170 -15.01 1.46 2.14
N ASN A 171 -14.53 0.23 2.25
CA ASN A 171 -14.42 -0.47 3.52
C ASN A 171 -13.01 -0.28 4.09
N PRO A 172 -12.87 0.10 5.39
CA PRO A 172 -11.56 0.35 5.97
C PRO A 172 -10.70 -0.91 5.99
N SER A 173 -9.40 -0.74 5.78
CA SER A 173 -8.41 -1.75 6.12
C SER A 173 -8.43 -2.04 7.62
N MET A 174 -8.15 -3.28 7.98
CA MET A 174 -7.95 -3.69 9.36
C MET A 174 -6.61 -4.43 9.47
N GLY A 175 -5.78 -4.04 10.41
CA GLY A 175 -4.48 -4.66 10.57
C GLY A 175 -3.73 -4.25 11.83
N CYS A 176 -2.46 -4.65 11.92
CA CYS A 176 -1.59 -4.28 13.02
C CYS A 176 -1.26 -2.79 12.96
N SER A 177 -1.28 -2.10 14.09
CA SER A 177 -0.82 -0.71 14.16
C SER A 177 0.60 -0.57 13.62
N ILE A 178 0.91 0.54 12.96
CA ILE A 178 2.28 0.94 12.67
C ILE A 178 3.07 1.04 13.97
N LYS A 179 4.33 0.61 13.97
CA LYS A 179 5.21 0.61 15.13
C LYS A 179 6.04 1.89 15.09
N TRP A 180 5.53 2.92 15.76
CA TRP A 180 6.18 4.21 15.83
C TRP A 180 7.46 4.15 16.66
N LYS A 181 8.47 4.90 16.23
CA LYS A 181 9.65 5.18 17.04
C LYS A 181 9.26 6.02 18.25
N SER A 182 9.87 5.74 19.40
CA SER A 182 9.74 6.53 20.64
C SER A 182 10.48 7.85 20.57
#